data_efc2bba8d02ce6e8440d4a6bc5d5b261
#
_entry.id   efc2bba8d02ce6e8440d4a6bc5d5b261
#
_cell.length_a   1.000
_cell.length_b   1.000
_cell.length_c   1.000
_cell.angle_alpha   90.00
_cell.angle_beta   90.00
_cell.angle_gamma   90.00
#
_symmetry.space_group_name_H-M   'P 1'
#
loop_
_entity.id
_entity.type
_entity.pdbx_description
1 polymer ?
#
loop_
_entity_poly.entity_id
_entity_poly.type
_entity_poly.pdbx_seq_one_letter_code
_entity_poly.pdbx_strand_id
1 'polypeptide(L)'
;MDASGSAGPMAAAVPRRRVKRVRKAVAGTVFVFLGRDLPAAAKHDSRVRGEVATWPEGTVVVIGVQPDGPKMTVRKAGGKLEYLGGRSALEATIDVEFKSVDVALPVLLGMKGMLQAFAEHRSILKGDIGLGMSLVRSLHIVEGYLFPDIIGRRVLPRAPHREVSRLAVYGSTLTSRTATLHPEGDAR
;
A
#
# COMPACT_ATOMS: atom_id res chain seq x y z
N MET A 1 -46.86 -15.54 40.49
CA MET A 1 -45.80 -16.22 39.68
C MET A 1 -45.26 -15.21 38.71
N ASP A 2 -44.24 -14.47 39.17
CA ASP A 2 -43.62 -13.39 38.42
C ASP A 2 -42.50 -13.97 37.57
N ALA A 3 -42.61 -13.82 36.26
CA ALA A 3 -41.53 -14.07 35.30
C ALA A 3 -40.86 -12.76 34.94
N SER A 4 -39.91 -12.30 35.76
CA SER A 4 -39.03 -11.18 35.44
C SER A 4 -38.00 -11.62 34.41
N GLY A 5 -38.28 -11.40 33.12
CA GLY A 5 -37.35 -11.54 32.03
C GLY A 5 -36.28 -10.44 32.08
N SER A 6 -35.11 -10.77 32.60
CA SER A 6 -33.91 -9.92 32.55
C SER A 6 -33.48 -9.72 31.11
N ALA A 7 -33.80 -8.57 30.51
CA ALA A 7 -33.22 -8.14 29.27
C ALA A 7 -31.75 -7.76 29.51
N GLY A 8 -30.81 -8.60 29.06
CA GLY A 8 -29.39 -8.30 29.07
C GLY A 8 -29.08 -7.05 28.19
N PRO A 9 -28.00 -6.32 28.48
CA PRO A 9 -27.65 -5.09 27.76
C PRO A 9 -27.37 -5.42 26.27
N MET A 10 -28.24 -4.92 25.41
CA MET A 10 -28.00 -4.91 23.94
C MET A 10 -26.73 -4.10 23.69
N ALA A 11 -25.66 -4.81 23.31
CA ALA A 11 -24.45 -4.17 22.85
C ALA A 11 -24.79 -3.24 21.68
N ALA A 12 -24.58 -1.94 21.87
CA ALA A 12 -24.89 -0.91 20.88
C ALA A 12 -24.11 -1.22 19.58
N ALA A 13 -24.82 -1.57 18.54
CA ALA A 13 -24.24 -1.85 17.22
C ALA A 13 -23.54 -0.59 16.70
N VAL A 14 -22.22 -0.66 16.56
CA VAL A 14 -21.43 0.44 16.01
C VAL A 14 -21.95 0.76 14.59
N PRO A 15 -22.33 2.00 14.29
CA PRO A 15 -22.94 2.33 13.00
C PRO A 15 -21.97 2.01 11.85
N ARG A 16 -22.44 1.25 10.85
CA ARG A 16 -21.66 0.76 9.68
C ARG A 16 -20.83 1.86 9.00
N ARG A 17 -21.31 3.10 9.00
CA ARG A 17 -20.59 4.27 8.46
C ARG A 17 -19.30 4.60 9.23
N ARG A 18 -19.31 4.46 10.57
CA ARG A 18 -18.15 4.74 11.42
C ARG A 18 -17.05 3.68 11.19
N VAL A 19 -17.43 2.42 11.10
CA VAL A 19 -16.51 1.31 10.77
C VAL A 19 -15.83 1.54 9.42
N LYS A 20 -16.59 1.92 8.37
CA LYS A 20 -16.02 2.23 7.05
C LYS A 20 -15.03 3.38 7.09
N ARG A 21 -15.30 4.45 7.84
CA ARG A 21 -14.36 5.59 7.98
C ARG A 21 -13.06 5.16 8.64
N VAL A 22 -13.11 4.39 9.72
CA VAL A 22 -11.92 3.88 10.40
C VAL A 22 -11.11 2.99 9.47
N ARG A 23 -11.75 2.07 8.76
CA ARG A 23 -11.07 1.20 7.78
C ARG A 23 -10.41 2.00 6.66
N LYS A 24 -11.06 3.04 6.13
CA LYS A 24 -10.47 3.94 5.14
C LYS A 24 -9.25 4.68 5.71
N ALA A 25 -9.33 5.15 6.95
CA ALA A 25 -8.21 5.82 7.62
C ALA A 25 -7.02 4.87 7.81
N VAL A 26 -7.27 3.64 8.28
CA VAL A 26 -6.23 2.61 8.42
C VAL A 26 -5.58 2.31 7.08
N ALA A 27 -6.37 2.07 6.03
CA ALA A 27 -5.85 1.82 4.68
C ALA A 27 -5.02 3.01 4.17
N GLY A 28 -5.47 4.25 4.42
CA GLY A 28 -4.74 5.47 4.07
C GLY A 28 -3.39 5.56 4.78
N THR A 29 -3.35 5.23 6.07
CA THR A 29 -2.11 5.19 6.84
C THR A 29 -1.15 4.15 6.27
N VAL A 30 -1.63 2.94 5.96
CA VAL A 30 -0.79 1.88 5.36
C VAL A 30 -0.26 2.32 4.00
N PHE A 31 -1.07 2.98 3.16
CA PHE A 31 -0.59 3.51 1.87
C PHE A 31 0.49 4.58 2.02
N VAL A 32 0.40 5.44 3.05
CA VAL A 32 1.48 6.41 3.31
C VAL A 32 2.77 5.70 3.68
N PHE A 33 2.71 4.66 4.51
CA PHE A 33 3.89 3.87 4.86
C PHE A 33 4.45 3.12 3.65
N LEU A 34 3.62 2.36 2.93
CA LEU A 34 4.04 1.65 1.71
C LEU A 34 4.64 2.59 0.66
N GLY A 35 3.99 3.74 0.44
CA GLY A 35 4.45 4.73 -0.53
C GLY A 35 5.79 5.36 -0.18
N ARG A 36 6.14 5.44 1.10
CA ARG A 36 7.44 5.92 1.57
C ARG A 36 8.47 4.81 1.68
N ASP A 37 8.04 3.62 2.09
CA ASP A 37 8.95 2.49 2.29
C ASP A 37 9.43 1.91 0.96
N LEU A 38 8.61 1.96 -0.10
CA LEU A 38 9.01 1.46 -1.43
C LEU A 38 10.22 2.24 -2.00
N PRO A 39 10.24 3.59 -2.03
CA PRO A 39 11.44 4.34 -2.40
C PRO A 39 12.63 4.10 -1.47
N ALA A 40 12.38 3.99 -0.16
CA ALA A 40 13.42 3.72 0.83
C ALA A 40 14.03 2.33 0.62
N ALA A 41 13.21 1.31 0.39
CA ALA A 41 13.66 -0.04 0.07
C ALA A 41 14.43 -0.08 -1.26
N ALA A 42 13.96 0.59 -2.30
CA ALA A 42 14.67 0.70 -3.58
C ALA A 42 16.07 1.32 -3.43
N LYS A 43 16.26 2.20 -2.44
CA LYS A 43 17.57 2.78 -2.10
C LYS A 43 18.48 1.80 -1.36
N HIS A 44 17.96 0.99 -0.46
CA HIS A 44 18.74 0.23 0.51
C HIS A 44 18.78 -1.29 0.25
N ASP A 45 17.73 -1.88 -0.34
CA ASP A 45 17.63 -3.31 -0.64
C ASP A 45 17.98 -3.56 -2.11
N SER A 46 18.96 -4.42 -2.38
CA SER A 46 19.45 -4.72 -3.73
C SER A 46 18.39 -5.38 -4.60
N ARG A 47 17.51 -6.19 -4.02
CA ARG A 47 16.43 -6.90 -4.74
C ARG A 47 15.36 -5.93 -5.23
N VAL A 48 14.90 -5.00 -4.35
CA VAL A 48 13.94 -3.97 -4.76
C VAL A 48 14.55 -3.04 -5.79
N ARG A 49 15.84 -2.68 -5.62
CA ARG A 49 16.58 -1.88 -6.58
C ARG A 49 16.68 -2.57 -7.94
N GLY A 50 16.95 -3.88 -7.96
CA GLY A 50 17.00 -4.69 -9.19
C GLY A 50 15.66 -4.70 -9.94
N GLU A 51 14.55 -4.86 -9.22
CA GLU A 51 13.21 -4.79 -9.81
C GLU A 51 12.91 -3.39 -10.37
N VAL A 52 13.15 -2.34 -9.58
CA VAL A 52 12.92 -0.94 -10.00
C VAL A 52 13.83 -0.50 -11.14
N ALA A 53 15.04 -1.05 -11.24
CA ALA A 53 15.96 -0.74 -12.34
C ALA A 53 15.36 -1.09 -13.72
N THR A 54 14.54 -2.13 -13.79
CA THR A 54 13.88 -2.56 -15.02
C THR A 54 12.74 -1.64 -15.47
N TRP A 55 12.24 -0.77 -14.59
CA TRP A 55 11.13 0.13 -14.92
C TRP A 55 11.63 1.25 -15.83
N PRO A 56 10.87 1.65 -16.87
CA PRO A 56 11.16 2.83 -17.67
C PRO A 56 11.19 4.11 -16.80
N GLU A 57 11.99 5.10 -17.23
CA GLU A 57 11.90 6.44 -16.63
C GLU A 57 10.51 7.04 -16.86
N GLY A 58 10.02 7.78 -15.87
CA GLY A 58 8.68 8.35 -15.90
C GLY A 58 7.57 7.37 -15.49
N THR A 59 7.88 6.09 -15.22
CA THR A 59 6.86 5.13 -14.74
C THR A 59 6.13 5.67 -13.52
N VAL A 60 4.81 5.75 -13.60
CA VAL A 60 3.90 6.17 -12.52
C VAL A 60 3.09 4.97 -12.07
N VAL A 61 3.22 4.63 -10.80
CA VAL A 61 2.46 3.56 -10.15
C VAL A 61 1.41 4.19 -9.24
N VAL A 62 0.16 3.81 -9.45
CA VAL A 62 -0.95 4.18 -8.58
C VAL A 62 -1.50 2.91 -7.93
N ILE A 63 -1.71 2.92 -6.63
CA ILE A 63 -2.44 1.87 -5.92
C ILE A 63 -3.55 2.53 -5.13
N GLY A 64 -4.79 2.07 -5.35
CA GLY A 64 -5.96 2.71 -4.77
C GLY A 64 -7.08 1.77 -4.38
N VAL A 65 -8.07 2.33 -3.67
CA VAL A 65 -9.28 1.63 -3.24
C VAL A 65 -10.50 2.33 -3.80
N GLN A 66 -11.32 1.61 -4.53
CA GLN A 66 -12.58 2.12 -5.09
C GLN A 66 -13.73 2.14 -4.08
N PRO A 67 -14.80 2.96 -4.34
CA PRO A 67 -14.84 4.07 -5.31
C PRO A 67 -14.09 5.32 -4.82
N ASP A 68 -14.09 5.66 -3.53
CA ASP A 68 -13.55 6.90 -2.96
C ASP A 68 -12.60 6.60 -1.81
N GLY A 69 -11.82 5.55 -1.97
CA GLY A 69 -10.85 5.13 -0.97
C GLY A 69 -9.53 5.88 -1.07
N PRO A 70 -8.63 5.63 -0.13
CA PRO A 70 -7.29 6.17 -0.18
C PRO A 70 -6.51 5.63 -1.39
N LYS A 71 -5.54 6.42 -1.85
CA LYS A 71 -4.60 6.08 -2.93
C LYS A 71 -3.19 6.41 -2.50
N MET A 72 -2.24 5.76 -3.14
CA MET A 72 -0.83 6.17 -3.12
C MET A 72 -0.30 6.25 -4.55
N THR A 73 0.61 7.18 -4.80
CA THR A 73 1.27 7.35 -6.09
C THR A 73 2.77 7.39 -5.88
N VAL A 74 3.49 6.59 -6.67
CA VAL A 74 4.95 6.57 -6.72
C VAL A 74 5.38 6.77 -8.16
N ARG A 75 6.41 7.59 -8.39
CA ARG A 75 6.98 7.85 -9.72
C ARG A 75 8.44 7.47 -9.75
N LYS A 76 8.90 6.92 -10.87
CA LYS A 76 10.33 6.79 -11.16
C LYS A 76 10.83 8.06 -11.85
N ALA A 77 11.82 8.73 -11.27
CA ALA A 77 12.45 9.93 -11.83
C ALA A 77 13.94 9.95 -11.49
N GLY A 78 14.79 10.16 -12.49
CA GLY A 78 16.24 10.16 -12.32
C GLY A 78 16.81 8.87 -11.73
N GLY A 79 16.28 7.72 -12.13
CA GLY A 79 16.66 6.41 -11.64
C GLY A 79 16.23 6.10 -10.20
N LYS A 80 15.43 6.96 -9.56
CA LYS A 80 14.95 6.83 -8.17
C LYS A 80 13.43 6.79 -8.13
N LEU A 81 12.88 6.22 -7.06
CA LEU A 81 11.46 6.31 -6.78
C LEU A 81 11.15 7.51 -5.88
N GLU A 82 10.06 8.20 -6.20
CA GLU A 82 9.54 9.33 -5.46
C GLU A 82 8.09 9.06 -5.04
N TYR A 83 7.77 9.25 -3.76
CA TYR A 83 6.40 9.18 -3.27
C TYR A 83 5.70 10.52 -3.45
N LEU A 84 4.61 10.53 -4.21
CA LEU A 84 3.83 11.74 -4.54
C LEU A 84 2.55 11.88 -3.73
N GLY A 85 2.30 10.96 -2.78
CA GLY A 85 1.06 10.97 -2.01
C GLY A 85 -0.13 10.36 -2.74
N GLY A 86 -1.33 10.63 -2.22
CA GLY A 86 -2.59 10.06 -2.77
C GLY A 86 -3.37 11.02 -3.68
N ARG A 87 -2.89 12.24 -3.90
CA ARG A 87 -3.60 13.29 -4.68
C ARG A 87 -2.91 13.65 -5.99
N SER A 88 -1.93 12.86 -6.43
CA SER A 88 -1.26 13.11 -7.70
C SER A 88 -2.26 13.01 -8.86
N ALA A 89 -2.17 13.96 -9.79
CA ALA A 89 -2.97 13.99 -11.03
C ALA A 89 -2.22 13.34 -12.21
N LEU A 90 -1.06 12.73 -11.98
CA LEU A 90 -0.30 12.07 -13.04
C LEU A 90 -1.06 10.84 -13.55
N GLU A 91 -1.02 10.65 -14.86
CA GLU A 91 -1.53 9.45 -15.49
C GLU A 91 -0.73 8.22 -15.05
N ALA A 92 -1.43 7.17 -14.65
CA ALA A 92 -0.81 5.95 -14.17
C ALA A 92 -0.29 5.11 -15.34
N THR A 93 0.98 4.73 -15.30
CA THR A 93 1.54 3.67 -16.16
C THR A 93 1.07 2.30 -15.66
N ILE A 94 0.98 2.15 -14.34
CA ILE A 94 0.45 0.96 -13.66
C ILE A 94 -0.57 1.44 -12.64
N ASP A 95 -1.80 0.93 -12.75
CA ASP A 95 -2.87 1.23 -11.80
C ASP A 95 -3.39 -0.07 -11.17
N VAL A 96 -3.29 -0.17 -9.86
CA VAL A 96 -3.80 -1.29 -9.06
C VAL A 96 -4.98 -0.81 -8.23
N GLU A 97 -6.17 -1.27 -8.56
CA GLU A 97 -7.39 -0.86 -7.89
C GLU A 97 -8.01 -2.01 -7.09
N PHE A 98 -8.16 -1.83 -5.80
CA PHE A 98 -8.98 -2.71 -4.97
C PHE A 98 -10.46 -2.32 -5.04
N LYS A 99 -11.34 -3.31 -5.18
CA LYS A 99 -12.79 -3.08 -5.30
C LYS A 99 -13.43 -2.46 -4.06
N SER A 100 -12.84 -2.63 -2.89
CA SER A 100 -13.32 -2.01 -1.65
C SER A 100 -12.22 -2.01 -0.56
N VAL A 101 -12.42 -1.20 0.47
CA VAL A 101 -11.51 -1.14 1.63
C VAL A 101 -11.49 -2.48 2.41
N ASP A 102 -12.58 -3.20 2.41
CA ASP A 102 -12.69 -4.50 3.11
C ASP A 102 -11.85 -5.59 2.42
N VAL A 103 -11.68 -5.44 1.12
CA VAL A 103 -10.82 -6.32 0.31
C VAL A 103 -9.36 -5.87 0.36
N ALA A 104 -9.11 -4.58 0.37
CA ALA A 104 -7.76 -4.01 0.39
C ALA A 104 -7.04 -4.29 1.72
N LEU A 105 -7.71 -4.10 2.86
CA LEU A 105 -7.09 -4.21 4.18
C LEU A 105 -6.38 -5.54 4.44
N PRO A 106 -6.97 -6.73 4.17
CA PRO A 106 -6.26 -7.99 4.35
C PRO A 106 -4.98 -8.10 3.51
N VAL A 107 -4.96 -7.51 2.32
CA VAL A 107 -3.77 -7.49 1.45
C VAL A 107 -2.75 -6.49 1.99
N LEU A 108 -3.18 -5.27 2.28
CA LEU A 108 -2.32 -4.21 2.79
C LEU A 108 -1.70 -4.53 4.16
N LEU A 109 -2.35 -5.38 4.95
CA LEU A 109 -1.84 -5.86 6.24
C LEU A 109 -1.04 -7.17 6.12
N GLY A 110 -0.76 -7.65 4.90
CA GLY A 110 0.00 -8.86 4.65
C GLY A 110 -0.73 -10.16 5.02
N MET A 111 -2.03 -10.10 5.35
CA MET A 111 -2.83 -11.29 5.67
C MET A 111 -3.22 -12.10 4.42
N LYS A 112 -3.19 -11.47 3.25
CA LYS A 112 -3.39 -12.09 1.94
C LYS A 112 -2.34 -11.57 0.98
N GLY A 113 -1.79 -12.45 0.15
CA GLY A 113 -0.87 -12.04 -0.90
C GLY A 113 -1.56 -11.26 -2.03
N MET A 114 -0.85 -10.32 -2.64
CA MET A 114 -1.34 -9.54 -3.78
C MET A 114 -1.74 -10.44 -4.95
N LEU A 115 -0.95 -11.47 -5.26
CA LEU A 115 -1.26 -12.45 -6.31
C LEU A 115 -2.56 -13.20 -6.05
N GLN A 116 -2.83 -13.55 -4.79
CA GLN A 116 -4.10 -14.18 -4.41
C GLN A 116 -5.28 -13.20 -4.60
N ALA A 117 -5.07 -11.91 -4.29
CA ALA A 117 -6.10 -10.90 -4.51
C ALA A 117 -6.44 -10.72 -6.00
N PHE A 118 -5.46 -10.83 -6.90
CA PHE A 118 -5.70 -10.85 -8.35
C PHE A 118 -6.45 -12.11 -8.78
N ALA A 119 -6.01 -13.29 -8.33
CA ALA A 119 -6.67 -14.56 -8.66
C ALA A 119 -8.13 -14.62 -8.18
N GLU A 120 -8.43 -14.01 -7.03
CA GLU A 120 -9.78 -13.90 -6.48
C GLU A 120 -10.60 -12.75 -7.09
N HIS A 121 -10.11 -12.05 -8.12
CA HIS A 121 -10.73 -10.86 -8.74
C HIS A 121 -11.08 -9.75 -7.72
N ARG A 122 -10.30 -9.61 -6.66
CA ARG A 122 -10.47 -8.60 -5.60
C ARG A 122 -9.78 -7.29 -5.93
N SER A 123 -8.81 -7.34 -6.83
CA SER A 123 -8.09 -6.19 -7.37
C SER A 123 -7.99 -6.29 -8.89
N ILE A 124 -7.81 -5.15 -9.53
CA ILE A 124 -7.65 -5.01 -10.97
C ILE A 124 -6.29 -4.37 -11.19
N LEU A 125 -5.50 -4.93 -12.10
CA LEU A 125 -4.27 -4.33 -12.60
C LEU A 125 -4.54 -3.79 -13.99
N LYS A 126 -4.24 -2.51 -14.22
CA LYS A 126 -4.24 -1.86 -15.52
C LYS A 126 -2.80 -1.46 -15.86
N GLY A 127 -2.40 -1.61 -17.10
CA GLY A 127 -1.06 -1.33 -17.60
C GLY A 127 -0.27 -2.58 -17.95
N ASP A 128 1.05 -2.46 -18.03
CA ASP A 128 1.93 -3.57 -18.40
C ASP A 128 2.00 -4.63 -17.29
N ILE A 129 1.74 -5.88 -17.66
CA ILE A 129 1.71 -7.01 -16.71
C ILE A 129 3.11 -7.29 -16.14
N GLY A 130 4.16 -7.15 -16.95
CA GLY A 130 5.54 -7.39 -16.52
C GLY A 130 5.97 -6.40 -15.45
N LEU A 131 5.69 -5.12 -15.66
CA LEU A 131 5.91 -4.07 -14.66
C LEU A 131 5.02 -4.27 -13.42
N GLY A 132 3.78 -4.69 -13.60
CA GLY A 132 2.88 -5.03 -12.50
C GLY A 132 3.41 -6.17 -11.64
N MET A 133 3.97 -7.21 -12.24
CA MET A 133 4.59 -8.32 -11.52
C MET A 133 5.87 -7.90 -10.79
N SER A 134 6.68 -7.02 -11.39
CA SER A 134 7.85 -6.42 -10.74
C SER A 134 7.43 -5.58 -9.52
N LEU A 135 6.36 -4.79 -9.65
CA LEU A 135 5.77 -4.08 -8.52
C LEU A 135 5.34 -5.02 -7.39
N VAL A 136 4.63 -6.11 -7.71
CA VAL A 136 4.16 -7.09 -6.71
C VAL A 136 5.34 -7.73 -5.97
N ARG A 137 6.43 -8.10 -6.66
CA ARG A 137 7.65 -8.62 -6.03
C ARG A 137 8.30 -7.58 -5.11
N SER A 138 8.38 -6.33 -5.57
CA SER A 138 8.90 -5.22 -4.77
C SER A 138 8.07 -4.99 -3.50
N LEU A 139 6.74 -4.96 -3.62
CA LEU A 139 5.83 -4.79 -2.48
C LEU A 139 5.95 -5.93 -1.48
N HIS A 140 6.07 -7.19 -1.95
CA HIS A 140 6.26 -8.33 -1.07
C HIS A 140 7.53 -8.23 -0.21
N ILE A 141 8.62 -7.71 -0.78
CA ILE A 141 9.86 -7.44 -0.03
C ILE A 141 9.62 -6.32 1.00
N VAL A 142 8.96 -5.23 0.59
CA VAL A 142 8.66 -4.07 1.45
C VAL A 142 7.75 -4.45 2.62
N GLU A 143 6.73 -5.29 2.39
CA GLU A 143 5.87 -5.83 3.44
C GLU A 143 6.68 -6.56 4.53
N GLY A 144 7.75 -7.24 4.16
CA GLY A 144 8.67 -7.88 5.09
C GLY A 144 9.36 -6.89 6.06
N TYR A 145 9.55 -5.63 5.65
CA TYR A 145 10.07 -4.57 6.52
C TYR A 145 8.98 -3.92 7.38
N LEU A 146 7.78 -3.75 6.81
CA LEU A 146 6.66 -3.08 7.47
C LEU A 146 6.13 -3.84 8.69
N PHE A 147 6.02 -5.18 8.58
CA PHE A 147 5.42 -5.97 9.64
C PHE A 147 6.47 -6.52 10.61
N PRO A 148 6.26 -6.38 11.95
CA PRO A 148 7.08 -7.02 12.97
C PRO A 148 7.13 -8.55 12.78
N ASP A 149 8.25 -9.20 13.16
CA ASP A 149 8.44 -10.64 12.98
C ASP A 149 7.33 -11.49 13.62
N ILE A 150 6.74 -10.99 14.71
CA ILE A 150 5.64 -11.66 15.42
C ILE A 150 4.38 -11.72 14.56
N ILE A 151 4.08 -10.66 13.80
CA ILE A 151 2.94 -10.60 12.89
C ILE A 151 3.30 -11.32 11.58
N GLY A 152 4.51 -11.10 11.06
CA GLY A 152 5.00 -11.73 9.83
C GLY A 152 5.00 -13.26 9.90
N ARG A 153 5.44 -13.87 11.02
CA ARG A 153 5.45 -15.34 11.20
C ARG A 153 4.06 -15.96 11.28
N ARG A 154 3.07 -15.18 11.72
CA ARG A 154 1.70 -15.68 11.90
C ARG A 154 0.83 -15.50 10.67
N VAL A 155 1.22 -14.57 9.78
CA VAL A 155 0.42 -14.11 8.65
C VAL A 155 1.06 -14.43 7.31
N LEU A 156 2.40 -14.39 7.22
CA LEU A 156 3.14 -14.71 6.00
C LEU A 156 3.67 -16.16 6.08
N PRO A 157 3.29 -17.04 5.14
CA PRO A 157 3.76 -18.45 5.12
C PRO A 157 5.28 -18.57 4.96
N ARG A 158 5.94 -17.56 4.37
CA ARG A 158 7.40 -17.44 4.25
C ARG A 158 7.78 -15.97 4.33
N ALA A 159 8.40 -15.55 5.44
CA ALA A 159 8.98 -14.22 5.56
C ALA A 159 10.15 -14.08 4.57
N PRO A 160 10.20 -13.03 3.73
CA PRO A 160 11.32 -12.82 2.83
C PRO A 160 12.60 -12.53 3.63
N HIS A 161 13.73 -13.06 3.13
CA HIS A 161 15.04 -12.79 3.73
C HIS A 161 15.36 -11.29 3.62
N ARG A 162 15.78 -10.67 4.72
CA ARG A 162 16.07 -9.23 4.79
C ARG A 162 17.56 -9.00 4.59
N GLU A 163 17.90 -8.10 3.67
CA GLU A 163 19.30 -7.71 3.42
C GLU A 163 19.75 -6.56 4.34
N VAL A 164 18.80 -5.74 4.79
CA VAL A 164 19.10 -4.49 5.53
C VAL A 164 18.30 -4.41 6.83
N SER A 165 18.90 -3.73 7.83
CA SER A 165 18.21 -3.43 9.09
C SER A 165 16.97 -2.58 8.87
N ARG A 166 15.87 -2.93 9.55
CA ARG A 166 14.62 -2.15 9.57
C ARG A 166 14.86 -0.67 9.90
N LEU A 167 15.81 -0.39 10.81
CA LEU A 167 16.12 0.98 11.24
C LEU A 167 16.63 1.86 10.09
N ALA A 168 17.36 1.29 9.12
CA ALA A 168 17.83 2.04 7.96
C ALA A 168 16.65 2.42 7.03
N VAL A 169 15.70 1.50 6.83
CA VAL A 169 14.49 1.75 6.03
C VAL A 169 13.58 2.75 6.74
N TYR A 170 13.28 2.54 8.02
CA TYR A 170 12.44 3.47 8.80
C TYR A 170 13.05 4.86 8.95
N GLY A 171 14.38 4.98 9.15
CA GLY A 171 15.06 6.27 9.21
C GLY A 171 14.90 7.07 7.92
N SER A 172 15.04 6.43 6.77
CA SER A 172 14.83 7.09 5.47
C SER A 172 13.35 7.38 5.17
N THR A 173 12.43 6.54 5.63
CA THR A 173 10.97 6.75 5.51
C THR A 173 10.52 8.02 6.24
N LEU A 174 11.04 8.25 7.45
CA LEU A 174 10.70 9.43 8.24
C LEU A 174 11.28 10.73 7.68
N THR A 175 12.42 10.66 6.99
CA THR A 175 13.10 11.82 6.40
C THR A 175 12.67 12.14 4.97
N SER A 176 11.96 11.23 4.30
CA SER A 176 11.47 11.44 2.94
C SER A 176 10.33 12.45 2.92
N ARG A 177 10.60 13.66 2.39
CA ARG A 177 9.57 14.67 2.12
C ARG A 177 8.71 14.22 0.94
N THR A 178 7.40 14.38 1.06
CA THR A 178 6.47 14.25 -0.06
C THR A 178 6.78 15.35 -1.06
N ALA A 179 7.19 15.02 -2.28
CA ALA A 179 7.37 16.01 -3.33
C ALA A 179 5.99 16.54 -3.73
N THR A 180 5.68 17.78 -3.37
CA THR A 180 4.52 18.50 -3.87
C THR A 180 4.90 19.07 -5.24
N LEU A 181 4.37 18.48 -6.31
CA LEU A 181 4.42 19.11 -7.62
C LEU A 181 3.44 20.30 -7.59
N HIS A 182 3.99 21.48 -7.53
CA HIS A 182 3.25 22.67 -7.93
C HIS A 182 2.98 22.56 -9.44
N PRO A 183 1.74 22.74 -9.90
CA PRO A 183 1.52 22.95 -11.33
C PRO A 183 2.14 24.31 -11.66
N GLU A 184 3.31 24.28 -12.28
CA GLU A 184 3.82 25.49 -12.95
C GLU A 184 2.83 25.81 -14.06
N GLY A 185 2.15 26.95 -13.88
CA GLY A 185 1.28 27.52 -14.86
C GLY A 185 2.09 27.84 -16.11
N ASP A 186 1.66 27.27 -17.21
CA ASP A 186 2.03 27.66 -18.53
C ASP A 186 1.58 29.12 -18.71
N ALA A 187 2.52 30.04 -18.70
CA ALA A 187 2.35 31.42 -19.08
C ALA A 187 3.45 31.76 -20.08
N ARG A 188 3.16 31.55 -21.34
CA ARG A 188 3.41 32.35 -22.54
C ARG A 188 3.63 31.52 -23.78
#